data_0e40865951bf448d310982110083ef04
#
_entry.id   0e40865951bf448d310982110083ef04
#
_cell.length_a   1.000
_cell.length_b   1.000
_cell.length_c   1.000
_cell.angle_alpha   90.00
_cell.angle_beta   90.00
_cell.angle_gamma   90.00
#
_symmetry.space_group_name_H-M   'P 1'
#
loop_
_entity.id
_entity.type
_entity.pdbx_description
1 polymer ?
#
loop_
_entity_poly.entity_id
_entity_poly.type
_entity_poly.pdbx_seq_one_letter_code
_entity_poly.pdbx_strand_id
1 'polypeptide(L)' 'MNEKYILIKPFSAGEGTLPEGSEIIYFRGQFWVNGGPAPTYYNTMLKKLITNPEYVRKAKITKNQF' A
#
# COMPACT_ATOMS: atom_id res chain seq x y z
N MET A 1 -12.34 7.37 1.50
CA MET A 1 -11.28 8.37 1.64
C MET A 1 -10.02 7.89 0.94
N ASN A 2 -9.33 8.75 0.22
CA ASN A 2 -8.17 8.36 -0.58
C ASN A 2 -6.90 8.54 0.24
N GLU A 3 -6.12 7.49 0.36
CA GLU A 3 -4.90 7.52 1.15
C GLU A 3 -3.76 6.86 0.39
N LYS A 4 -2.57 7.44 0.52
CA LYS A 4 -1.35 6.91 -0.09
C LYS A 4 -0.31 6.68 0.99
N TYR A 5 0.37 5.55 0.89
CA TYR A 5 1.44 5.16 1.81
C TYR A 5 2.64 4.72 1.02
N ILE A 6 3.82 4.97 1.55
CA ILE A 6 5.09 4.53 0.96
C ILE A 6 5.76 3.60 1.95
N LEU A 7 6.20 2.44 1.48
CA LEU A 7 6.98 1.52 2.30
C LEU A 7 8.36 2.10 2.58
N ILE A 8 8.72 2.17 3.86
CA ILE A 8 10.02 2.69 4.26
C ILE A 8 11.03 1.59 4.52
N LYS A 9 10.60 0.34 4.43
CA LYS A 9 11.48 -0.82 4.45
C LYS A 9 10.78 -2.00 3.78
N PRO A 10 11.53 -3.04 3.35
CA PRO A 10 10.90 -4.17 2.68
C PRO A 10 9.94 -4.90 3.61
N PHE A 11 8.87 -5.44 3.06
CA PHE A 11 7.90 -6.22 3.80
C PHE A 11 7.67 -7.56 3.11
N SER A 12 7.62 -8.62 3.90
CA SER A 12 7.39 -9.96 3.38
C SER A 12 6.40 -10.70 4.28
N ALA A 13 5.45 -11.36 3.67
CA ALA A 13 4.44 -12.15 4.35
C ALA A 13 4.10 -13.37 3.50
N GLY A 14 3.27 -14.27 4.02
CA GLY A 14 2.86 -15.46 3.27
C GLY A 14 2.21 -15.13 1.94
N GLU A 15 1.53 -13.97 1.85
CA GLU A 15 0.85 -13.55 0.63
C GLU A 15 1.81 -13.02 -0.44
N GLY A 16 2.98 -12.51 -0.04
CA GLY A 16 3.94 -11.95 -0.98
C GLY A 16 4.96 -11.04 -0.34
N THR A 17 5.77 -10.41 -1.18
CA THR A 17 6.84 -9.53 -0.76
C THR A 17 6.71 -8.19 -1.48
N LEU A 18 6.89 -7.11 -0.72
CA LEU A 18 6.90 -5.76 -1.28
C LEU A 18 8.23 -5.09 -0.95
N PRO A 19 8.94 -4.56 -1.95
CA PRO A 19 10.23 -3.90 -1.69
C PRO A 19 10.03 -2.53 -1.08
N GLU A 20 11.10 -2.03 -0.47
CA GLU A 20 11.14 -0.66 0.02
C GLU A 20 10.80 0.31 -1.12
N GLY A 21 10.03 1.36 -0.80
CA GLY A 21 9.62 2.33 -1.81
C GLY A 21 8.31 1.99 -2.50
N SER A 22 7.74 0.81 -2.23
CA SER A 22 6.45 0.44 -2.82
C SER A 22 5.37 1.44 -2.41
N GLU A 23 4.52 1.81 -3.38
CA GLU A 23 3.38 2.69 -3.13
C GLU A 23 2.13 1.86 -2.90
N ILE A 24 1.43 2.17 -1.81
CA ILE A 24 0.15 1.53 -1.51
C ILE A 24 -0.89 2.63 -1.45
N ILE A 25 -1.92 2.52 -2.27
CA ILE A 25 -2.99 3.50 -2.32
C ILE A 25 -4.31 2.82 -2.00
N TYR A 26 -5.09 3.42 -1.12
CA TYR A 26 -6.45 2.98 -0.85
C TYR A 26 -7.40 3.98 -1.49
N PHE A 27 -8.15 3.53 -2.49
CA PHE A 27 -9.01 4.39 -3.28
C PHE A 27 -10.28 3.64 -3.63
N ARG A 28 -11.43 4.21 -3.26
CA ARG A 28 -12.75 3.66 -3.54
C ARG A 28 -12.92 2.21 -3.08
N GLY A 29 -12.42 1.92 -1.87
CA GLY A 29 -12.54 0.58 -1.31
C GLY A 29 -11.60 -0.46 -1.91
N GLN A 30 -10.67 -0.03 -2.76
CA GLN A 30 -9.73 -0.90 -3.44
C GLN A 30 -8.30 -0.51 -3.09
N PHE A 31 -7.45 -1.51 -2.85
CA PHE A 31 -6.02 -1.26 -2.70
C PHE A 31 -5.33 -1.31 -4.06
N TRP A 32 -4.38 -0.39 -4.23
CA TRP A 32 -3.55 -0.31 -5.44
C TRP A 32 -2.09 -0.33 -5.00
N VAL A 33 -1.30 -1.17 -5.62
CA VAL A 33 0.12 -1.32 -5.30
C VAL A 33 0.93 -1.01 -6.55
N ASN A 34 1.81 0.01 -6.45
CA ASN A 34 2.69 0.42 -7.55
C ASN A 34 1.94 0.67 -8.85
N GLY A 35 0.75 1.28 -8.75
CA GLY A 35 -0.04 1.66 -9.92
C GLY A 35 -0.99 0.60 -10.44
N GLY A 36 -0.99 -0.61 -9.88
CA GLY A 36 -1.88 -1.68 -10.29
C GLY A 36 -2.80 -2.11 -9.17
N PRO A 37 -3.98 -2.69 -9.50
CA PRO A 37 -4.89 -3.16 -8.48
C PRO A 37 -4.30 -4.35 -7.73
N ALA A 38 -4.39 -4.32 -6.40
CA ALA A 38 -3.91 -5.42 -5.58
C ALA A 38 -4.92 -6.57 -5.60
N PRO A 39 -4.42 -7.83 -5.62
CA PRO A 39 -5.33 -8.97 -5.49
C PRO A 39 -6.09 -8.91 -4.17
N THR A 40 -7.32 -9.43 -4.16
CA THR A 40 -8.16 -9.39 -2.95
C THR A 40 -7.52 -10.12 -1.77
N TYR A 41 -6.75 -11.16 -2.02
CA TYR A 41 -6.10 -11.87 -0.92
C TYR A 41 -5.01 -11.07 -0.23
N TYR A 42 -4.60 -9.93 -0.81
CA TYR A 42 -3.68 -8.99 -0.18
C TYR A 42 -4.38 -8.05 0.82
N ASN A 43 -5.71 -7.97 0.78
CA ASN A 43 -6.43 -6.97 1.56
C ASN A 43 -6.12 -7.00 3.05
N THR A 44 -6.13 -8.18 3.66
CA THR A 44 -5.85 -8.30 5.09
C THR A 44 -4.42 -7.88 5.42
N MET A 45 -3.47 -8.30 4.61
CA MET A 45 -2.07 -7.93 4.76
C MET A 45 -1.87 -6.42 4.64
N LEU A 46 -2.46 -5.82 3.60
CA LEU A 46 -2.30 -4.40 3.35
C LEU A 46 -2.97 -3.55 4.42
N LYS A 47 -4.13 -3.97 4.93
CA LYS A 47 -4.78 -3.26 6.03
C LYS A 47 -3.90 -3.22 7.28
N LYS A 48 -3.25 -4.31 7.60
CA LYS A 48 -2.32 -4.34 8.74
C LYS A 48 -1.08 -3.50 8.47
N LEU A 49 -0.57 -3.56 7.26
CA LEU A 49 0.66 -2.88 6.88
C LEU A 49 0.51 -1.36 6.95
N ILE A 50 -0.59 -0.82 6.41
CA ILE A 50 -0.78 0.63 6.38
C ILE A 50 -1.04 1.24 7.76
N THR A 51 -1.34 0.42 8.76
CA THR A 51 -1.51 0.90 10.12
C THR A 51 -0.24 0.75 10.96
N ASN A 52 0.84 0.25 10.37
CA ASN A 52 2.10 0.03 11.08
C ASN A 52 3.14 1.10 10.68
N PRO A 53 3.37 2.12 11.54
CA PRO A 53 4.30 3.20 11.20
C PRO A 53 5.75 2.77 11.08
N GLU A 54 6.11 1.56 11.54
CA GLU A 54 7.44 1.03 11.33
C GLU A 54 7.71 0.72 9.86
N TYR A 55 6.69 0.40 9.10
CA TYR A 55 6.84 -0.06 7.71
C TYR A 55 6.45 0.97 6.68
N VAL A 56 5.53 1.89 7.02
CA VAL A 56 4.99 2.82 6.03
C VAL A 56 4.99 4.24 6.56
N ARG A 57 5.07 5.20 5.64
CA ARG A 57 4.77 6.59 5.94
C ARG A 57 3.64 7.06 5.03
N LYS A 58 2.83 7.97 5.54
CA LYS A 58 1.74 8.55 4.77
C LYS A 58 2.31 9.56 3.78
N ALA A 59 1.74 9.60 2.57
CA ALA A 59 2.16 10.51 1.52
C ALA A 59 0.94 11.13 0.87
N LYS A 60 1.15 12.22 0.12
CA LYS A 60 0.07 12.89 -0.58
C LYS A 60 -0.22 12.18 -1.89
N ILE A 61 -1.51 12.07 -2.23
CA ILE A 61 -1.92 11.60 -3.54
C ILE A 61 -1.85 12.78 -4.51
N THR A 62 -1.14 12.58 -5.62
CA THR A 62 -1.08 13.60 -6.66
C THR A 62 -2.25 13.43 -7.62
N LYS A 63 -2.61 14.53 -8.31
CA LYS A 63 -3.75 14.51 -9.24
C LYS A 63 -3.61 13.51 -10.38
N ASN A 64 -2.38 13.15 -10.72
CA ASN A 64 -2.11 12.30 -11.88
C ASN A 64 -2.05 10.82 -11.57
N GLN A 65 -2.43 10.41 -10.37
CA GLN A 65 -2.33 8.99 -9.98
C GLN A 65 -3.55 8.16 -10.36
N PHE A 66 -4.64 8.80 -10.75
CA PHE A 66 -5.87 8.13 -11.14
C PHE A 66 -6.45 8.66 -12.44
#